data_6bdfff23e8353fb48a714183ba3edece
#
_entry.id   6bdfff23e8353fb48a714183ba3edece
#
_cell.length_a   1.000
_cell.length_b   1.000
_cell.length_c   1.000
_cell.angle_alpha   90.00
_cell.angle_beta   90.00
_cell.angle_gamma   90.00
#
_symmetry.space_group_name_H-M   'P 1'
#
loop_
_entity.id
_entity.type
_entity.pdbx_description
1 polymer ?
#
loop_
_entity_poly.entity_id
_entity_poly.type
_entity_poly.pdbx_seq_one_letter_code
_entity_poly.pdbx_strand_id
1 'polypeptide(L)'
;MNIVIVDVFDTRDPFSLLDGQDADLGAIAETIFPASTGRLDQDLDDQLEPIGSRILILNSVRLAPDWRGFGLGVLLTGIAIKKLSGGVRAAVCYPAPIDELDAEEADDLVAREHAITTLSRVWAQLGFEHFRHGVHVLDLSLVTLDEHLERLRKRAEQYRILG
;
A
#
# COMPACT_ATOMS: atom_id res chain seq x y z
N MET A 1 7.64 -8.24 -5.24
CA MET A 1 6.74 -7.08 -5.10
C MET A 1 5.81 -7.06 -6.28
N ASN A 2 4.51 -7.00 -6.03
CA ASN A 2 3.46 -6.91 -7.04
C ASN A 2 2.78 -5.54 -6.91
N ILE A 3 2.71 -4.79 -8.01
CA ILE A 3 2.10 -3.46 -8.10
C ILE A 3 1.15 -3.44 -9.29
N VAL A 4 -0.05 -2.93 -9.07
CA VAL A 4 -1.05 -2.66 -10.11
C VAL A 4 -1.22 -1.15 -10.23
N ILE A 5 -1.28 -0.62 -11.45
CA ILE A 5 -1.55 0.81 -11.69
C ILE A 5 -2.85 0.90 -12.48
N VAL A 6 -3.79 1.65 -11.93
CA VAL A 6 -5.12 1.89 -12.53
C VAL A 6 -5.21 3.36 -12.91
N ASP A 7 -5.57 3.65 -14.16
CA ASP A 7 -5.92 5.00 -14.59
C ASP A 7 -7.42 5.22 -14.37
N VAL A 8 -7.77 6.16 -13.50
CA VAL A 8 -9.16 6.37 -13.06
C VAL A 8 -10.06 6.96 -14.15
N PHE A 9 -9.50 7.49 -15.23
CA PHE A 9 -10.26 8.06 -16.33
C PHE A 9 -10.34 7.13 -17.55
N ASP A 10 -9.34 6.28 -17.75
CA ASP A 10 -9.23 5.41 -18.92
C ASP A 10 -9.75 3.98 -18.65
N THR A 11 -9.71 3.54 -17.41
CA THR A 11 -10.20 2.22 -17.02
C THR A 11 -11.73 2.24 -16.89
N ARG A 12 -12.42 1.50 -17.75
CA ARG A 12 -13.91 1.49 -17.79
C ARG A 12 -14.55 0.89 -16.55
N ASP A 13 -13.91 -0.12 -15.96
CA ASP A 13 -14.41 -0.83 -14.79
C ASP A 13 -13.21 -1.25 -13.91
N PRO A 14 -12.68 -0.33 -13.10
CA PRO A 14 -11.58 -0.63 -12.18
C PRO A 14 -11.96 -1.68 -11.15
N PHE A 15 -13.22 -1.70 -10.69
CA PHE A 15 -13.70 -2.65 -9.71
C PHE A 15 -13.56 -4.09 -10.21
N SER A 16 -14.19 -4.42 -11.33
CA SER A 16 -14.14 -5.78 -11.89
C SER A 16 -12.73 -6.21 -12.30
N LEU A 17 -11.88 -5.26 -12.67
CA LEU A 17 -10.47 -5.55 -13.00
C LEU A 17 -9.70 -6.08 -11.78
N LEU A 18 -9.97 -5.55 -10.60
CA LEU A 18 -9.24 -5.85 -9.37
C LEU A 18 -9.88 -7.01 -8.59
N ASP A 19 -11.21 -7.01 -8.46
CA ASP A 19 -11.97 -7.98 -7.66
C ASP A 19 -11.76 -9.44 -8.10
N GLY A 20 -11.55 -9.67 -9.37
CA GLY A 20 -11.33 -11.02 -9.92
C GLY A 20 -9.92 -11.58 -9.74
N GLN A 21 -8.97 -10.86 -9.14
CA GLN A 21 -7.57 -11.29 -9.06
C GLN A 21 -7.21 -11.97 -7.74
N ASP A 22 -7.45 -11.32 -6.63
CA ASP A 22 -7.27 -11.88 -5.28
C ASP A 22 -8.10 -11.10 -4.23
N ALA A 23 -8.23 -11.67 -3.02
CA ALA A 23 -9.08 -11.12 -1.97
C ALA A 23 -8.64 -9.74 -1.48
N ASP A 24 -7.33 -9.46 -1.42
CA ASP A 24 -6.80 -8.18 -0.97
C ASP A 24 -7.06 -7.10 -2.02
N LEU A 25 -6.91 -7.42 -3.30
CA LEU A 25 -7.27 -6.53 -4.41
C LEU A 25 -8.78 -6.28 -4.45
N GLY A 26 -9.60 -7.29 -4.18
CA GLY A 26 -11.05 -7.15 -4.03
C GLY A 26 -11.43 -6.19 -2.91
N ALA A 27 -10.84 -6.33 -1.72
CA ALA A 27 -11.08 -5.42 -0.59
C ALA A 27 -10.67 -3.97 -0.90
N ILE A 28 -9.55 -3.78 -1.61
CA ILE A 28 -9.14 -2.46 -2.10
C ILE A 28 -10.17 -1.94 -3.10
N ALA A 29 -10.56 -2.77 -4.09
CA ALA A 29 -11.51 -2.37 -5.12
C ALA A 29 -12.84 -1.92 -4.53
N GLU A 30 -13.43 -2.70 -3.62
CA GLU A 30 -14.67 -2.35 -2.91
C GLU A 30 -14.58 -1.01 -2.17
N THR A 31 -13.40 -0.71 -1.62
CA THR A 31 -13.19 0.49 -0.81
C THR A 31 -12.97 1.74 -1.65
N ILE A 32 -12.16 1.67 -2.72
CA ILE A 32 -11.76 2.86 -3.48
C ILE A 32 -12.47 3.02 -4.83
N PHE A 33 -13.12 1.96 -5.35
CA PHE A 33 -13.94 1.99 -6.56
C PHE A 33 -15.31 1.36 -6.30
N PRO A 34 -16.22 2.02 -5.56
CA PRO A 34 -17.53 1.46 -5.28
C PRO A 34 -18.23 0.98 -6.55
N ALA A 35 -18.73 -0.28 -6.53
CA ALA A 35 -19.38 -0.90 -7.68
C ALA A 35 -20.62 -0.10 -8.18
N SER A 36 -21.24 0.66 -7.27
CA SER A 36 -22.39 1.52 -7.60
C SER A 36 -22.06 2.68 -8.55
N THR A 37 -20.82 3.15 -8.55
CA THR A 37 -20.37 4.29 -9.37
C THR A 37 -19.34 3.89 -10.43
N GLY A 38 -18.54 2.85 -10.18
CA GLY A 38 -17.39 2.46 -10.99
C GLY A 38 -16.30 3.53 -11.08
N ARG A 39 -16.34 4.53 -10.20
CA ARG A 39 -15.42 5.66 -10.14
C ARG A 39 -14.66 5.63 -8.81
N LEU A 40 -13.61 6.45 -8.73
CA LEU A 40 -12.93 6.66 -7.45
C LEU A 40 -13.95 7.13 -6.39
N ASP A 41 -13.83 6.57 -5.17
CA ASP A 41 -14.66 6.96 -4.04
C ASP A 41 -14.54 8.47 -3.80
N GLN A 42 -15.68 9.14 -3.58
CA GLN A 42 -15.73 10.60 -3.53
C GLN A 42 -14.95 11.14 -2.31
N ASP A 43 -15.06 10.48 -1.15
CA ASP A 43 -14.35 10.95 0.05
C ASP A 43 -12.83 10.81 -0.14
N LEU A 44 -12.38 9.80 -0.89
CA LEU A 44 -10.99 9.65 -1.26
C LEU A 44 -10.57 10.71 -2.30
N ASP A 45 -11.39 10.93 -3.32
CA ASP A 45 -11.12 11.94 -4.35
C ASP A 45 -11.00 13.35 -3.77
N ASP A 46 -11.86 13.67 -2.79
CA ASP A 46 -11.86 14.96 -2.09
C ASP A 46 -10.65 15.15 -1.15
N GLN A 47 -10.05 14.05 -0.67
CA GLN A 47 -8.85 14.10 0.19
C GLN A 47 -7.54 14.22 -0.60
N LEU A 48 -7.55 13.82 -1.88
CA LEU A 48 -6.35 13.82 -2.71
C LEU A 48 -6.27 15.07 -3.59
N GLU A 49 -5.09 15.63 -3.70
CA GLU A 49 -4.87 16.68 -4.69
C GLU A 49 -5.15 16.16 -6.11
N PRO A 50 -5.82 16.94 -6.97
CA PRO A 50 -6.22 16.50 -8.32
C PRO A 50 -5.05 16.52 -9.31
N ILE A 51 -3.90 15.98 -8.91
CA ILE A 51 -2.66 15.93 -9.70
C ILE A 51 -2.43 14.50 -10.17
N GLY A 52 -2.63 14.24 -11.45
CA GLY A 52 -2.50 12.91 -12.06
C GLY A 52 -3.84 12.16 -12.15
N SER A 53 -3.81 11.04 -12.88
CA SER A 53 -5.00 10.23 -13.17
C SER A 53 -4.88 8.79 -12.68
N ARG A 54 -3.77 8.43 -12.05
CA ARG A 54 -3.48 7.03 -11.72
C ARG A 54 -3.47 6.80 -10.23
N ILE A 55 -3.92 5.61 -9.85
CA ILE A 55 -3.77 5.04 -8.51
C ILE A 55 -2.80 3.87 -8.62
N LEU A 56 -1.76 3.86 -7.78
CA LEU A 56 -0.82 2.76 -7.64
C LEU A 56 -1.29 1.87 -6.50
N ILE A 57 -1.58 0.61 -6.78
CA ILE A 57 -2.00 -0.37 -5.78
C ILE A 57 -0.81 -1.27 -5.47
N LEU A 58 -0.35 -1.23 -4.22
CA LEU A 58 0.68 -2.09 -3.70
C LEU A 58 0.03 -3.38 -3.20
N ASN A 59 -0.04 -4.41 -4.06
CA ASN A 59 -0.70 -5.66 -3.73
C ASN A 59 0.16 -6.53 -2.79
N SER A 60 1.44 -6.74 -3.11
CA SER A 60 2.29 -7.54 -2.23
C SER A 60 3.76 -7.15 -2.24
N VAL A 61 4.41 -7.28 -1.09
CA VAL A 61 5.86 -7.08 -0.93
C VAL A 61 6.44 -8.27 -0.18
N ARG A 62 7.34 -9.00 -0.82
CA ARG A 62 8.05 -10.12 -0.20
C ARG A 62 9.55 -9.92 -0.33
N LEU A 63 10.27 -10.01 0.78
CA LEU A 63 11.73 -10.09 0.83
C LEU A 63 12.17 -11.52 1.13
N ALA A 64 13.31 -11.92 0.57
CA ALA A 64 13.95 -13.16 0.98
C ALA A 64 14.28 -13.10 2.50
N PRO A 65 14.22 -14.24 3.22
CA PRO A 65 14.36 -14.28 4.67
C PRO A 65 15.62 -13.55 5.19
N ASP A 66 16.75 -13.75 4.53
CA ASP A 66 18.04 -13.17 4.90
C ASP A 66 18.07 -11.63 4.86
N TRP A 67 17.11 -11.00 4.21
CA TRP A 67 17.00 -9.54 4.07
C TRP A 67 15.90 -8.92 4.95
N ARG A 68 15.22 -9.76 5.73
CA ARG A 68 14.15 -9.30 6.64
C ARG A 68 14.76 -8.72 7.94
N GLY A 69 13.98 -7.89 8.62
CA GLY A 69 14.38 -7.32 9.92
C GLY A 69 15.21 -6.03 9.84
N PHE A 70 15.79 -5.69 8.70
CA PHE A 70 16.66 -4.50 8.53
C PHE A 70 15.92 -3.26 8.01
N GLY A 71 14.60 -3.26 7.93
CA GLY A 71 13.81 -2.16 7.36
C GLY A 71 13.93 -2.00 5.84
N LEU A 72 14.61 -2.93 5.16
CA LEU A 72 14.86 -2.86 3.72
C LEU A 72 13.57 -2.98 2.90
N GLY A 73 12.57 -3.73 3.38
CA GLY A 73 11.30 -3.88 2.68
C GLY A 73 10.60 -2.54 2.48
N VAL A 74 10.47 -1.77 3.54
CA VAL A 74 9.82 -0.46 3.49
C VAL A 74 10.62 0.53 2.66
N LEU A 75 11.94 0.56 2.79
CA LEU A 75 12.81 1.44 2.01
C LEU A 75 12.74 1.15 0.52
N LEU A 76 12.88 -0.12 0.12
CA LEU A 76 12.84 -0.52 -1.29
C LEU A 76 11.46 -0.29 -1.90
N THR A 77 10.40 -0.51 -1.14
CA THR A 77 9.03 -0.22 -1.58
C THR A 77 8.84 1.28 -1.81
N GLY A 78 9.25 2.12 -0.89
CA GLY A 78 9.17 3.57 -1.07
C GLY A 78 9.97 4.07 -2.28
N ILE A 79 11.16 3.51 -2.53
CA ILE A 79 11.96 3.83 -3.73
C ILE A 79 11.21 3.40 -5.00
N ALA A 80 10.56 2.24 -5.01
CA ALA A 80 9.79 1.76 -6.16
C ALA A 80 8.57 2.67 -6.41
N ILE A 81 7.80 3.00 -5.36
CA ILE A 81 6.67 3.94 -5.46
C ILE A 81 7.16 5.27 -6.05
N LYS A 82 8.24 5.83 -5.51
CA LYS A 82 8.81 7.10 -6.02
C LYS A 82 9.19 7.03 -7.51
N LYS A 83 9.76 5.92 -7.95
CA LYS A 83 10.10 5.73 -9.37
C LYS A 83 8.88 5.60 -10.27
N LEU A 84 7.78 5.09 -9.76
CA LEU A 84 6.54 4.86 -10.49
C LEU A 84 5.51 6.00 -10.33
N SER A 85 5.84 7.03 -9.55
CA SER A 85 4.89 8.09 -9.17
C SER A 85 4.52 9.06 -10.30
N GLY A 86 5.14 8.98 -11.47
CA GLY A 86 4.83 9.87 -12.60
C GLY A 86 3.36 9.76 -13.02
N GLY A 87 2.57 10.83 -12.79
CA GLY A 87 1.13 10.88 -13.08
C GLY A 87 0.25 10.05 -12.12
N VAL A 88 0.82 9.58 -11.00
CA VAL A 88 0.10 8.85 -9.95
C VAL A 88 -0.29 9.82 -8.84
N ARG A 89 -1.58 9.86 -8.49
CA ARG A 89 -2.12 10.70 -7.39
C ARG A 89 -1.81 10.10 -6.03
N ALA A 90 -2.08 8.80 -5.88
CA ALA A 90 -1.91 8.11 -4.62
C ALA A 90 -1.40 6.68 -4.80
N ALA A 91 -0.70 6.19 -3.78
CA ALA A 91 -0.47 4.77 -3.60
C ALA A 91 -1.44 4.22 -2.54
N VAL A 92 -1.94 3.01 -2.77
CA VAL A 92 -2.93 2.34 -1.92
C VAL A 92 -2.43 0.95 -1.58
N CYS A 93 -2.65 0.50 -0.34
CA CYS A 93 -2.37 -0.87 0.06
C CYS A 93 -3.40 -1.39 1.07
N TYR A 94 -3.49 -2.71 1.17
CA TYR A 94 -4.18 -3.41 2.23
C TYR A 94 -3.12 -4.17 3.06
N PRO A 95 -2.80 -3.75 4.29
CA PRO A 95 -1.74 -4.34 5.09
C PRO A 95 -2.15 -5.72 5.65
N ALA A 96 -2.13 -6.75 4.82
CA ALA A 96 -2.38 -8.12 5.24
C ALA A 96 -1.11 -8.97 5.20
N PRO A 97 -0.96 -9.99 6.07
CA PRO A 97 0.10 -10.96 5.95
C PRO A 97 -0.10 -11.80 4.67
N ILE A 98 0.98 -12.00 3.91
CA ILE A 98 0.94 -12.75 2.63
C ILE A 98 0.83 -14.26 2.87
N ASP A 99 1.36 -14.74 3.99
CA ASP A 99 1.26 -16.14 4.35
C ASP A 99 -0.14 -16.37 4.96
N GLU A 100 -0.94 -17.21 4.30
CA GLU A 100 -2.24 -17.66 4.82
C GLU A 100 -2.00 -18.32 6.18
N LEU A 101 -2.31 -17.61 7.25
CA LEU A 101 -2.59 -18.24 8.51
C LEU A 101 -3.96 -18.87 8.30
N ASP A 102 -4.03 -20.20 8.34
CA ASP A 102 -5.29 -20.93 8.27
C ASP A 102 -6.18 -20.47 9.42
N ALA A 103 -7.05 -19.50 9.17
CA ALA A 103 -7.79 -18.75 10.17
C ALA A 103 -9.05 -19.50 10.64
N GLU A 104 -8.93 -20.78 10.94
CA GLU A 104 -10.03 -21.57 11.50
C GLU A 104 -10.03 -21.58 13.04
N GLU A 105 -8.94 -21.20 13.69
CA GLU A 105 -8.83 -21.14 15.15
C GLU A 105 -8.81 -19.70 15.67
N ALA A 106 -9.36 -19.46 16.85
CA ALA A 106 -9.44 -18.12 17.45
C ALA A 106 -8.05 -17.49 17.69
N ASP A 107 -7.02 -18.31 17.95
CA ASP A 107 -5.64 -17.85 18.14
C ASP A 107 -5.06 -17.32 16.82
N ASP A 108 -5.47 -17.86 15.68
CA ASP A 108 -5.04 -17.40 14.36
C ASP A 108 -5.65 -16.04 13.99
N LEU A 109 -6.89 -15.75 14.42
CA LEU A 109 -7.51 -14.44 14.23
C LEU A 109 -6.76 -13.34 15.01
N VAL A 110 -6.38 -13.60 16.25
CA VAL A 110 -5.60 -12.66 17.08
C VAL A 110 -4.22 -12.43 16.48
N ALA A 111 -3.56 -13.50 16.01
CA ALA A 111 -2.27 -13.41 15.34
C ALA A 111 -2.37 -12.59 14.04
N ARG A 112 -3.43 -12.78 13.26
CA ARG A 112 -3.69 -12.02 12.04
C ARG A 112 -3.92 -10.52 12.33
N GLU A 113 -4.73 -10.17 13.31
CA GLU A 113 -4.95 -8.76 13.72
C GLU A 113 -3.65 -8.10 14.18
N HIS A 114 -2.84 -8.82 14.95
CA HIS A 114 -1.53 -8.33 15.36
C HIS A 114 -0.58 -8.12 14.17
N ALA A 115 -0.59 -9.02 13.20
CA ALA A 115 0.20 -8.91 11.98
C ALA A 115 -0.24 -7.69 11.13
N ILE A 116 -1.55 -7.49 10.95
CA ILE A 116 -2.11 -6.32 10.25
C ILE A 116 -1.69 -5.03 10.96
N THR A 117 -1.82 -4.96 12.28
CA THR A 117 -1.39 -3.80 13.06
C THR A 117 0.10 -3.51 12.90
N THR A 118 0.93 -4.54 12.88
CA THR A 118 2.37 -4.42 12.70
C THR A 118 2.71 -3.93 11.30
N LEU A 119 2.07 -4.49 10.27
CA LEU A 119 2.26 -4.07 8.87
C LEU A 119 1.78 -2.63 8.64
N SER A 120 0.65 -2.24 9.23
CA SER A 120 0.17 -0.86 9.16
C SER A 120 1.19 0.14 9.72
N ARG A 121 1.85 -0.19 10.83
CA ARG A 121 2.95 0.63 11.38
C ARG A 121 4.19 0.67 10.47
N VAL A 122 4.47 -0.42 9.77
CA VAL A 122 5.56 -0.47 8.79
C VAL A 122 5.26 0.47 7.62
N TRP A 123 4.06 0.41 7.06
CA TRP A 123 3.66 1.27 5.94
C TRP A 123 3.51 2.74 6.34
N ALA A 124 3.09 3.02 7.56
CA ALA A 124 3.07 4.39 8.11
C ALA A 124 4.48 5.06 8.09
N GLN A 125 5.57 4.28 8.08
CA GLN A 125 6.93 4.83 7.92
C GLN A 125 7.17 5.44 6.52
N LEU A 126 6.33 5.14 5.53
CA LEU A 126 6.33 5.78 4.20
C LEU A 126 5.30 6.92 4.09
N GLY A 127 4.46 7.10 5.11
CA GLY A 127 3.39 8.09 5.10
C GLY A 127 2.03 7.53 4.69
N PHE A 128 1.87 6.20 4.62
CA PHE A 128 0.53 5.63 4.45
C PHE A 128 -0.32 5.89 5.68
N GLU A 129 -1.54 6.35 5.45
CA GLU A 129 -2.55 6.61 6.47
C GLU A 129 -3.77 5.72 6.24
N HIS A 130 -4.42 5.30 7.34
CA HIS A 130 -5.63 4.51 7.24
C HIS A 130 -6.76 5.36 6.64
N PHE A 131 -7.38 4.86 5.59
CA PHE A 131 -8.54 5.48 4.97
C PHE A 131 -9.84 4.84 5.46
N ARG A 132 -10.14 3.61 5.03
CA ARG A 132 -11.39 2.91 5.34
C ARG A 132 -11.23 1.40 5.13
N HIS A 133 -11.96 0.58 5.89
CA HIS A 133 -12.02 -0.89 5.73
C HIS A 133 -10.64 -1.58 5.69
N GLY A 134 -9.66 -1.08 6.46
CA GLY A 134 -8.31 -1.61 6.45
C GLY A 134 -7.41 -1.12 5.30
N VAL A 135 -7.97 -0.41 4.33
CA VAL A 135 -7.21 0.18 3.22
C VAL A 135 -6.44 1.41 3.71
N HIS A 136 -5.19 1.50 3.31
CA HIS A 136 -4.30 2.62 3.60
C HIS A 136 -3.92 3.35 2.33
N VAL A 137 -3.78 4.66 2.41
CA VAL A 137 -3.52 5.57 1.28
C VAL A 137 -2.32 6.44 1.58
N LEU A 138 -1.49 6.67 0.57
CA LEU A 138 -0.39 7.61 0.57
C LEU A 138 -0.60 8.61 -0.56
N ASP A 139 -0.84 9.87 -0.24
CA ASP A 139 -0.90 10.94 -1.22
C ASP A 139 0.50 11.21 -1.81
N LEU A 140 0.64 11.08 -3.12
CA LEU A 140 1.90 11.25 -3.83
C LEU A 140 2.10 12.67 -4.38
N SER A 141 1.13 13.55 -4.23
CA SER A 141 1.25 14.98 -4.54
C SER A 141 2.10 15.73 -3.51
N LEU A 142 2.14 15.20 -2.29
CA LEU A 142 2.85 15.78 -1.17
C LEU A 142 4.33 15.38 -1.16
N VAL A 143 5.18 16.19 -0.58
CA VAL A 143 6.61 15.89 -0.36
C VAL A 143 6.85 14.84 0.72
N THR A 144 5.80 14.38 1.35
CA THR A 144 5.81 13.45 2.50
C THR A 144 6.63 12.18 2.21
N LEU A 145 6.44 11.57 1.03
CA LEU A 145 7.20 10.37 0.65
C LEU A 145 8.72 10.62 0.60
N ASP A 146 9.14 11.77 0.08
CA ASP A 146 10.57 12.11 -0.02
C ASP A 146 11.20 12.28 1.35
N GLU A 147 10.52 12.94 2.28
CA GLU A 147 10.97 13.13 3.66
C GLU A 147 11.06 11.79 4.39
N HIS A 148 10.09 10.90 4.19
CA HIS A 148 10.09 9.56 4.77
C HIS A 148 11.26 8.71 4.21
N LEU A 149 11.47 8.75 2.89
CA LEU A 149 12.58 8.05 2.25
C LEU A 149 13.95 8.53 2.75
N GLU A 150 14.12 9.83 2.95
CA GLU A 150 15.37 10.37 3.49
C GLU A 150 15.63 9.86 4.92
N ARG A 151 14.60 9.83 5.77
CA ARG A 151 14.70 9.28 7.13
C ARG A 151 15.05 7.78 7.13
N LEU A 152 14.42 7.00 6.24
CA LEU A 152 14.68 5.57 6.11
C LEU A 152 16.10 5.29 5.59
N ARG A 153 16.60 6.07 4.63
CA ARG A 153 17.99 5.96 4.14
C ARG A 153 19.01 6.22 5.25
N LYS A 154 18.86 7.30 6.00
CA LYS A 154 19.73 7.62 7.14
C LYS A 154 19.76 6.49 8.17
N ARG A 155 18.62 5.85 8.45
CA ARG A 155 18.53 4.71 9.34
C ARG A 155 19.26 3.49 8.77
N ALA A 156 19.08 3.18 7.48
CA ALA A 156 19.75 2.06 6.82
C ALA A 156 21.29 2.22 6.80
N GLU A 157 21.78 3.43 6.61
CA GLU A 157 23.22 3.74 6.68
C GLU A 157 23.82 3.48 8.07
N GLN A 158 23.07 3.76 9.14
CA GLN A 158 23.50 3.47 10.51
C GLN A 158 23.71 1.97 10.75
N TYR A 159 22.84 1.10 10.20
CA TYR A 159 23.02 -0.35 10.29
C TYR A 159 24.26 -0.85 9.55
N ARG A 160 24.64 -0.20 8.43
CA ARG A 160 25.83 -0.54 7.65
C ARG A 160 27.14 -0.20 8.37
N ILE A 161 27.11 0.78 9.27
CA ILE A 161 28.32 1.21 10.04
C ILE A 161 28.54 0.31 11.26
N LEU A 162 27.48 -0.35 11.74
CA LEU A 162 27.53 -1.20 12.95
C LEU A 162 27.74 -2.70 12.65
N GLY A 163 27.80 -3.11 11.41
CA GLY A 163 28.08 -4.47 10.92
C GLY A 163 29.37 -4.56 10.17
#